data_811663de8af5f2c662230ae4f2b41f3d
#
_entry.id   811663de8af5f2c662230ae4f2b41f3d
#
_cell.length_a   1.000
_cell.length_b   1.000
_cell.length_c   1.000
_cell.angle_alpha   90.00
_cell.angle_beta   90.00
_cell.angle_gamma   90.00
#
_symmetry.space_group_name_H-M   'P 1'
#
loop_
_entity.id
_entity.type
_entity.pdbx_description
1 polymer ?
#
loop_
_entity_poly.entity_id
_entity_poly.type
_entity_poly.pdbx_seq_one_letter_code
_entity_poly.pdbx_strand_id
1 'polypeptide(L)'
;MSGVPRHVDGEPAPSPVSAPPRQEAGAGKGGRRDTAVLWWVNAVDALGSQASGLVFPLLLLDLGHGPATAGAFASAAAIAGVLLGPLIAVPADRGHRRALMTASAVLAALAMAGLAVSCLRHPPLWVLLGLALTERLSATAYEAAARGALSRLAAPDDMPRAVAGLQAGDQAALVLGPALGGVLFGVSRFLPFAVDAVTYAVAALGTRAIRGRLDPHTAPAQPTGGTAEPPPGTTRTPPTINATRAIDTTGTIDTTGMTGTTGTTGVPGRIGGELGAGVEVVLRSPVLRLVLLWSSVASGMLALLFYTALFVLGGRSGGAVTGGVLTVSGAAGLAGSLVAARVVRRLGAHRSLAAATWLLLPPCAALSVAEGPWVWALCFSTLCAVLPVVTVVLGAAAVLAAPQELQSRAGAVLAAGATTTAALAPVCAAALVGWGGGRLPALCCGAVLAVLAVHTQRSAATVPGPPGPADGPGRTGPSTRSAAGDRP
;
A
#
# COMPACT_ATOMS: atom_id res chain seq x y z
N MET A 1 -64.71 -34.60 -48.68
CA MET A 1 -63.58 -35.58 -48.54
C MET A 1 -62.53 -34.91 -47.79
N SER A 2 -62.44 -35.38 -46.65
CA SER A 2 -61.70 -35.23 -45.44
C SER A 2 -60.16 -35.21 -45.60
N GLY A 3 -59.52 -34.19 -45.15
CA GLY A 3 -58.07 -34.17 -44.96
C GLY A 3 -57.76 -33.74 -43.50
N VAL A 4 -57.32 -34.73 -42.72
CA VAL A 4 -56.91 -34.61 -41.30
C VAL A 4 -55.52 -34.00 -41.26
N PRO A 5 -55.20 -32.98 -40.44
CA PRO A 5 -53.84 -32.54 -40.20
C PRO A 5 -53.12 -33.46 -39.22
N ARG A 6 -51.88 -33.85 -39.59
CA ARG A 6 -50.95 -34.63 -38.78
C ARG A 6 -50.47 -33.84 -37.57
N HIS A 7 -50.54 -34.51 -36.43
CA HIS A 7 -49.91 -34.14 -35.19
C HIS A 7 -48.37 -34.05 -35.37
N VAL A 8 -47.82 -32.92 -35.04
CA VAL A 8 -46.35 -32.73 -34.91
C VAL A 8 -45.98 -33.00 -33.48
N ASP A 9 -45.18 -34.03 -33.29
CA ASP A 9 -44.67 -34.46 -31.98
C ASP A 9 -43.92 -33.38 -31.26
N GLY A 10 -44.25 -33.21 -29.96
CA GLY A 10 -43.66 -32.19 -29.11
C GLY A 10 -42.17 -32.50 -28.81
N GLU A 11 -41.36 -31.49 -29.08
CA GLU A 11 -39.97 -31.43 -28.69
C GLU A 11 -39.86 -31.39 -27.14
N PRO A 12 -39.08 -32.26 -26.50
CA PRO A 12 -38.97 -32.25 -25.03
C PRO A 12 -38.28 -30.95 -24.56
N ALA A 13 -38.94 -30.27 -23.63
CA ALA A 13 -38.43 -29.07 -23.00
C ALA A 13 -37.01 -29.28 -22.48
N PRO A 14 -36.07 -28.35 -22.67
CA PRO A 14 -34.71 -28.46 -22.15
C PRO A 14 -34.75 -28.52 -20.64
N SER A 15 -34.11 -29.55 -20.08
CA SER A 15 -33.95 -29.73 -18.65
C SER A 15 -33.28 -28.51 -18.04
N PRO A 16 -33.70 -28.04 -16.84
CA PRO A 16 -33.07 -26.89 -16.20
C PRO A 16 -31.58 -27.21 -15.94
N VAL A 17 -30.68 -26.48 -16.59
CA VAL A 17 -29.26 -26.53 -16.33
C VAL A 17 -29.08 -26.25 -14.84
N SER A 18 -28.67 -27.27 -14.08
CA SER A 18 -28.34 -27.12 -12.67
C SER A 18 -27.31 -26.01 -12.54
N ALA A 19 -27.70 -24.88 -11.97
CA ALA A 19 -26.77 -23.80 -11.63
C ALA A 19 -25.64 -24.41 -10.79
N PRO A 20 -24.37 -24.06 -11.06
CA PRO A 20 -23.26 -24.55 -10.25
C PRO A 20 -23.55 -24.19 -8.79
N PRO A 21 -23.23 -25.09 -7.83
CA PRO A 21 -23.50 -24.84 -6.43
C PRO A 21 -22.88 -23.48 -6.08
N ARG A 22 -23.72 -22.51 -5.72
CA ARG A 22 -23.28 -21.25 -5.13
C ARG A 22 -22.39 -21.67 -3.97
N GLN A 23 -21.10 -21.39 -4.07
CA GLN A 23 -20.22 -21.47 -2.92
C GLN A 23 -20.85 -20.53 -1.90
N GLU A 24 -21.54 -21.12 -0.93
CA GLU A 24 -21.94 -20.44 0.29
C GLU A 24 -20.66 -20.07 1.02
N ALA A 25 -20.01 -19.02 0.52
CA ALA A 25 -18.94 -18.33 1.22
C ALA A 25 -19.57 -17.90 2.54
N GLY A 26 -18.96 -18.35 3.64
CA GLY A 26 -19.45 -18.27 5.01
C GLY A 26 -19.93 -16.88 5.49
N ALA A 27 -20.92 -16.33 4.81
CA ALA A 27 -21.61 -15.08 5.10
C ALA A 27 -22.52 -15.18 6.36
N GLY A 28 -22.36 -16.24 7.15
CA GLY A 28 -22.99 -16.39 8.45
C GLY A 28 -22.35 -15.47 9.49
N LYS A 29 -23.03 -15.26 10.61
CA LYS A 29 -22.57 -14.50 11.80
C LYS A 29 -21.12 -14.84 12.21
N GLY A 30 -20.61 -16.03 11.89
CA GLY A 30 -19.23 -16.46 12.13
C GLY A 30 -18.19 -15.71 11.30
N GLY A 31 -18.40 -15.52 10.00
CA GLY A 31 -17.44 -14.82 9.12
C GLY A 31 -17.27 -13.35 9.46
N ARG A 32 -18.36 -12.65 9.81
CA ARG A 32 -18.31 -11.26 10.28
C ARG A 32 -17.54 -11.10 11.59
N ARG A 33 -17.69 -12.06 12.52
CA ARG A 33 -16.94 -12.06 13.78
C ARG A 33 -15.45 -12.24 13.52
N ASP A 34 -15.09 -13.20 12.68
CA ASP A 34 -13.68 -13.51 12.39
C ASP A 34 -12.99 -12.35 11.64
N THR A 35 -13.69 -11.70 10.72
CA THR A 35 -13.20 -10.46 10.05
C THR A 35 -13.02 -9.32 11.06
N ALA A 36 -13.96 -9.14 11.99
CA ALA A 36 -13.83 -8.12 13.04
C ALA A 36 -12.67 -8.43 13.99
N VAL A 37 -12.46 -9.70 14.36
CA VAL A 37 -11.30 -10.12 15.18
C VAL A 37 -10.00 -9.80 14.43
N LEU A 38 -9.90 -10.16 13.15
CA LEU A 38 -8.72 -9.85 12.32
C LEU A 38 -8.47 -8.35 12.26
N TRP A 39 -9.52 -7.54 12.08
CA TRP A 39 -9.42 -6.08 12.03
C TRP A 39 -8.87 -5.49 13.34
N TRP A 40 -9.45 -5.87 14.49
CA TRP A 40 -8.99 -5.38 15.79
C TRP A 40 -7.57 -5.82 16.11
N VAL A 41 -7.25 -7.07 15.83
CA VAL A 41 -5.90 -7.62 16.02
C VAL A 41 -4.88 -6.84 15.17
N ASN A 42 -5.19 -6.60 13.90
CA ASN A 42 -4.31 -5.84 13.01
C ASN A 42 -4.16 -4.37 13.46
N ALA A 43 -5.24 -3.73 13.92
CA ALA A 43 -5.18 -2.35 14.39
C ALA A 43 -4.33 -2.19 15.66
N VAL A 44 -4.45 -3.13 16.61
CA VAL A 44 -3.64 -3.16 17.85
C VAL A 44 -2.17 -3.45 17.53
N ASP A 45 -1.91 -4.43 16.66
CA ASP A 45 -0.57 -4.78 16.19
C ASP A 45 0.10 -3.61 15.46
N ALA A 46 -0.61 -2.97 14.52
CA ALA A 46 -0.13 -1.80 13.80
C ALA A 46 0.21 -0.64 14.75
N LEU A 47 -0.59 -0.41 15.78
CA LEU A 47 -0.33 0.66 16.76
C LEU A 47 0.94 0.39 17.57
N GLY A 48 1.14 -0.85 18.03
CA GLY A 48 2.37 -1.27 18.72
C GLY A 48 3.60 -1.12 17.86
N SER A 49 3.56 -1.66 16.64
CA SER A 49 4.65 -1.61 15.68
C SER A 49 5.02 -0.18 15.24
N GLN A 50 4.03 0.70 15.06
CA GLN A 50 4.30 2.12 14.77
C GLN A 50 4.91 2.87 15.97
N ALA A 51 4.51 2.51 17.20
CA ALA A 51 5.08 3.07 18.41
C ALA A 51 6.55 2.61 18.61
N SER A 52 6.82 1.33 18.51
CA SER A 52 8.17 0.75 18.71
C SER A 52 9.14 1.07 17.57
N GLY A 53 8.64 1.15 16.32
CA GLY A 53 9.42 1.49 15.13
C GLY A 53 10.11 2.85 15.21
N LEU A 54 9.45 3.85 15.83
CA LEU A 54 10.04 5.15 16.13
C LEU A 54 11.10 5.05 17.25
N VAL A 55 10.83 4.23 18.26
CA VAL A 55 11.59 4.21 19.49
C VAL A 55 12.93 3.50 19.33
N PHE A 56 13.04 2.49 18.47
CA PHE A 56 14.28 1.74 18.32
C PHE A 56 15.47 2.61 17.88
N PRO A 57 15.36 3.46 16.83
CA PRO A 57 16.42 4.42 16.50
C PRO A 57 16.71 5.42 17.63
N LEU A 58 15.67 5.87 18.37
CA LEU A 58 15.84 6.75 19.54
C LEU A 58 16.60 6.05 20.65
N LEU A 59 16.34 4.77 20.89
CA LEU A 59 17.08 3.96 21.87
C LEU A 59 18.57 3.89 21.53
N LEU A 60 18.90 3.67 20.25
CA LEU A 60 20.30 3.65 19.82
C LEU A 60 21.01 4.99 20.06
N LEU A 61 20.34 6.11 19.78
CA LEU A 61 20.87 7.44 20.08
C LEU A 61 21.06 7.68 21.57
N ASP A 62 20.10 7.25 22.39
CA ASP A 62 20.12 7.41 23.85
C ASP A 62 21.18 6.52 24.53
N LEU A 63 21.53 5.37 23.93
CA LEU A 63 22.64 4.52 24.35
C LEU A 63 24.01 5.03 23.89
N GLY A 64 24.07 6.21 23.22
CA GLY A 64 25.30 6.82 22.75
C GLY A 64 25.77 6.35 21.38
N HIS A 65 24.99 5.53 20.68
CA HIS A 65 25.29 5.18 19.30
C HIS A 65 24.86 6.34 18.39
N GLY A 66 25.75 6.74 17.49
CA GLY A 66 25.49 7.89 16.61
C GLY A 66 24.38 7.62 15.57
N PRO A 67 23.88 8.70 14.90
CA PRO A 67 22.90 8.58 13.82
C PRO A 67 23.31 7.62 12.71
N ALA A 68 24.62 7.50 12.43
CA ALA A 68 25.16 6.59 11.42
C ALA A 68 24.78 5.13 11.70
N THR A 69 24.96 4.67 12.95
CA THR A 69 24.60 3.30 13.36
C THR A 69 23.09 3.08 13.29
N ALA A 70 22.30 4.03 13.80
CA ALA A 70 20.84 3.95 13.77
C ALA A 70 20.30 3.94 12.33
N GLY A 71 20.81 4.81 11.48
CA GLY A 71 20.41 4.90 10.07
C GLY A 71 20.84 3.68 9.24
N ALA A 72 22.07 3.20 9.44
CA ALA A 72 22.55 1.99 8.76
C ALA A 72 21.71 0.76 9.11
N PHE A 73 21.39 0.60 10.40
CA PHE A 73 20.54 -0.51 10.84
C PHE A 73 19.12 -0.39 10.27
N ALA A 74 18.47 0.78 10.36
CA ALA A 74 17.13 0.99 9.85
C ALA A 74 17.06 0.69 8.34
N SER A 75 18.05 1.14 7.56
CA SER A 75 18.14 0.81 6.13
C SER A 75 18.38 -0.67 5.89
N ALA A 76 19.30 -1.30 6.63
CA ALA A 76 19.57 -2.73 6.48
C ALA A 76 18.34 -3.59 6.80
N ALA A 77 17.60 -3.26 7.86
CA ALA A 77 16.37 -3.94 8.24
C ALA A 77 15.26 -3.76 7.19
N ALA A 78 15.10 -2.54 6.65
CA ALA A 78 14.14 -2.27 5.58
C ALA A 78 14.49 -3.03 4.28
N ILE A 79 15.77 -3.03 3.88
CA ILE A 79 16.25 -3.77 2.72
C ILE A 79 16.06 -5.27 2.93
N ALA A 80 16.40 -5.80 4.12
CA ALA A 80 16.16 -7.20 4.45
C ALA A 80 14.67 -7.57 4.34
N GLY A 81 13.76 -6.73 4.83
CA GLY A 81 12.32 -6.92 4.67
C GLY A 81 11.87 -6.97 3.21
N VAL A 82 12.40 -6.10 2.36
CA VAL A 82 12.08 -6.07 0.93
C VAL A 82 12.62 -7.30 0.20
N LEU A 83 13.88 -7.68 0.47
CA LEU A 83 14.53 -8.80 -0.23
C LEU A 83 14.03 -10.17 0.26
N LEU A 84 13.84 -10.32 1.57
CA LEU A 84 13.41 -11.58 2.17
C LEU A 84 11.90 -11.75 2.23
N GLY A 85 11.13 -10.64 2.13
CA GLY A 85 9.67 -10.64 2.19
C GLY A 85 9.02 -11.69 1.29
N PRO A 86 9.33 -11.77 -0.01
CA PRO A 86 8.79 -12.79 -0.91
C PRO A 86 9.10 -14.22 -0.47
N LEU A 87 10.31 -14.47 0.06
CA LEU A 87 10.72 -15.80 0.55
C LEU A 87 9.98 -16.17 1.82
N ILE A 88 9.81 -15.20 2.73
CA ILE A 88 9.10 -15.36 4.00
C ILE A 88 7.60 -15.59 3.78
N ALA A 89 7.02 -15.07 2.71
CA ALA A 89 5.61 -15.27 2.35
C ALA A 89 5.30 -16.67 1.78
N VAL A 90 6.28 -17.41 1.27
CA VAL A 90 6.07 -18.73 0.64
C VAL A 90 5.26 -19.71 1.49
N PRO A 91 5.45 -19.87 2.81
CA PRO A 91 4.63 -20.76 3.62
C PRO A 91 3.14 -20.36 3.66
N ALA A 92 2.84 -19.05 3.62
CA ALA A 92 1.46 -18.56 3.55
C ALA A 92 0.78 -18.98 2.23
N ASP A 93 1.50 -18.91 1.11
CA ASP A 93 1.01 -19.31 -0.21
C ASP A 93 0.80 -20.83 -0.29
N ARG A 94 1.62 -21.61 0.42
CA ARG A 94 1.49 -23.07 0.52
C ARG A 94 0.40 -23.56 1.46
N GLY A 95 -0.40 -22.65 2.03
CA GLY A 95 -1.54 -23.03 2.87
C GLY A 95 -1.27 -23.11 4.36
N HIS A 96 -0.17 -22.58 4.85
CA HIS A 96 0.16 -22.55 6.27
C HIS A 96 -0.02 -21.14 6.88
N ARG A 97 -1.07 -20.40 6.44
CA ARG A 97 -1.28 -19.00 6.84
C ARG A 97 -1.49 -18.84 8.33
N ARG A 98 -2.34 -19.66 8.94
CA ARG A 98 -2.60 -19.61 10.38
C ARG A 98 -1.34 -19.91 11.19
N ALA A 99 -0.59 -20.93 10.80
CA ALA A 99 0.66 -21.29 11.47
C ALA A 99 1.69 -20.19 11.34
N LEU A 100 1.84 -19.60 10.15
CA LEU A 100 2.76 -18.50 9.90
C LEU A 100 2.38 -17.24 10.71
N MET A 101 1.10 -16.82 10.69
CA MET A 101 0.62 -15.69 11.49
C MET A 101 0.88 -15.90 12.98
N THR A 102 0.56 -17.09 13.51
CA THR A 102 0.75 -17.36 14.95
C THR A 102 2.24 -17.43 15.31
N ALA A 103 3.05 -18.14 14.52
CA ALA A 103 4.48 -18.30 14.79
C ALA A 103 5.22 -16.97 14.68
N SER A 104 4.93 -16.16 13.65
CA SER A 104 5.56 -14.84 13.48
C SER A 104 5.15 -13.87 14.60
N ALA A 105 3.87 -13.85 15.00
CA ALA A 105 3.43 -13.00 16.12
C ALA A 105 4.09 -13.42 17.45
N VAL A 106 4.21 -14.73 17.72
CA VAL A 106 4.92 -15.21 18.92
C VAL A 106 6.40 -14.84 18.87
N LEU A 107 7.06 -15.01 17.72
CA LEU A 107 8.48 -14.69 17.56
C LEU A 107 8.73 -13.18 17.71
N ALA A 108 7.84 -12.34 17.16
CA ALA A 108 7.89 -10.89 17.34
C ALA A 108 7.66 -10.50 18.81
N ALA A 109 6.68 -11.11 19.50
CA ALA A 109 6.44 -10.88 20.92
C ALA A 109 7.68 -11.22 21.77
N LEU A 110 8.33 -12.34 21.50
CA LEU A 110 9.56 -12.74 22.19
C LEU A 110 10.73 -11.80 21.91
N ALA A 111 10.87 -11.34 20.65
CA ALA A 111 11.90 -10.38 20.27
C ALA A 111 11.69 -9.03 20.98
N MET A 112 10.46 -8.51 21.02
CA MET A 112 10.12 -7.27 21.73
C MET A 112 10.25 -7.40 23.24
N ALA A 113 9.85 -8.52 23.83
CA ALA A 113 10.10 -8.80 25.24
C ALA A 113 11.62 -8.85 25.54
N GLY A 114 12.40 -9.48 24.66
CA GLY A 114 13.86 -9.49 24.73
C GLY A 114 14.47 -8.09 24.68
N LEU A 115 13.96 -7.21 23.78
CA LEU A 115 14.35 -5.79 23.72
C LEU A 115 14.00 -5.05 25.02
N ALA A 116 12.77 -5.23 25.54
CA ALA A 116 12.35 -4.63 26.80
C ALA A 116 13.27 -5.02 27.96
N VAL A 117 13.58 -6.32 28.10
CA VAL A 117 14.53 -6.82 29.12
C VAL A 117 15.94 -6.29 28.88
N SER A 118 16.36 -6.20 27.62
CA SER A 118 17.68 -5.66 27.26
C SER A 118 17.84 -4.19 27.66
N CYS A 119 16.75 -3.40 27.62
CA CYS A 119 16.78 -2.00 28.09
C CYS A 119 17.06 -1.85 29.59
N LEU A 120 16.84 -2.89 30.41
CA LEU A 120 17.11 -2.90 31.85
C LEU A 120 18.59 -3.19 32.16
N ARG A 121 19.36 -3.61 31.17
CA ARG A 121 20.79 -3.95 31.28
C ARG A 121 21.52 -3.17 30.19
N HIS A 122 22.84 -3.24 30.16
CA HIS A 122 23.65 -2.69 29.07
C HIS A 122 24.00 -3.81 28.08
N PRO A 123 23.08 -4.14 27.15
CA PRO A 123 23.31 -5.22 26.20
C PRO A 123 24.29 -4.79 25.12
N PRO A 124 25.06 -5.71 24.56
CA PRO A 124 25.89 -5.42 23.41
C PRO A 124 25.01 -5.10 22.19
N LEU A 125 25.48 -4.18 21.34
CA LEU A 125 24.74 -3.67 20.19
C LEU A 125 24.18 -4.78 19.29
N TRP A 126 24.96 -5.84 19.05
CA TRP A 126 24.52 -6.95 18.19
C TRP A 126 23.28 -7.69 18.70
N VAL A 127 23.04 -7.73 20.02
CA VAL A 127 21.81 -8.30 20.59
C VAL A 127 20.61 -7.42 20.25
N LEU A 128 20.74 -6.10 20.42
CA LEU A 128 19.67 -5.16 20.07
C LEU A 128 19.32 -5.24 18.58
N LEU A 129 20.35 -5.24 17.72
CA LEU A 129 20.17 -5.34 16.28
C LEU A 129 19.56 -6.68 15.87
N GLY A 130 20.00 -7.79 16.49
CA GLY A 130 19.45 -9.11 16.21
C GLY A 130 17.97 -9.24 16.60
N LEU A 131 17.59 -8.74 17.78
CA LEU A 131 16.20 -8.75 18.24
C LEU A 131 15.31 -7.87 17.36
N ALA A 132 15.74 -6.65 17.03
CA ALA A 132 14.98 -5.76 16.19
C ALA A 132 14.84 -6.27 14.73
N LEU A 133 15.88 -6.92 14.19
CA LEU A 133 15.79 -7.58 12.88
C LEU A 133 14.83 -8.76 12.92
N THR A 134 14.87 -9.56 13.98
CA THR A 134 13.96 -10.70 14.17
C THR A 134 12.51 -10.23 14.22
N GLU A 135 12.24 -9.17 14.97
CA GLU A 135 10.91 -8.54 14.98
C GLU A 135 10.50 -8.08 13.58
N ARG A 136 11.34 -7.31 12.90
CA ARG A 136 11.01 -6.77 11.58
C ARG A 136 10.67 -7.85 10.54
N LEU A 137 11.44 -8.93 10.51
CA LEU A 137 11.18 -10.06 9.61
C LEU A 137 9.90 -10.81 10.01
N SER A 138 9.65 -10.94 11.31
CA SER A 138 8.42 -11.56 11.83
C SER A 138 7.19 -10.72 11.51
N ALA A 139 7.25 -9.40 11.65
CA ALA A 139 6.19 -8.48 11.26
C ALA A 139 5.88 -8.59 9.76
N THR A 140 6.92 -8.62 8.91
CA THR A 140 6.76 -8.82 7.46
C THR A 140 6.06 -10.15 7.14
N ALA A 141 6.40 -11.23 7.86
CA ALA A 141 5.75 -12.54 7.71
C ALA A 141 4.27 -12.50 8.11
N TYR A 142 3.98 -11.86 9.25
CA TYR A 142 2.62 -11.68 9.75
C TYR A 142 1.75 -10.90 8.77
N GLU A 143 2.20 -9.74 8.32
CA GLU A 143 1.50 -8.89 7.37
C GLU A 143 1.20 -9.61 6.04
N ALA A 144 2.17 -10.37 5.50
CA ALA A 144 1.98 -11.13 4.27
C ALA A 144 0.88 -12.18 4.43
N ALA A 145 0.88 -12.92 5.55
CA ALA A 145 -0.11 -13.94 5.84
C ALA A 145 -1.50 -13.34 6.15
N ALA A 146 -1.57 -12.22 6.87
CA ALA A 146 -2.80 -11.53 7.23
C ALA A 146 -3.55 -11.00 6.00
N ARG A 147 -2.84 -10.41 5.03
CA ARG A 147 -3.43 -9.99 3.75
C ARG A 147 -4.07 -11.16 3.00
N GLY A 148 -3.39 -12.31 2.98
CA GLY A 148 -3.94 -13.54 2.39
C GLY A 148 -5.11 -14.13 3.17
N ALA A 149 -5.18 -13.94 4.50
CA ALA A 149 -6.28 -14.40 5.33
C ALA A 149 -7.57 -13.60 5.09
N LEU A 150 -7.46 -12.27 4.91
CA LEU A 150 -8.61 -11.39 4.67
C LEU A 150 -9.43 -11.84 3.46
N SER A 151 -8.76 -12.22 2.35
CA SER A 151 -9.42 -12.68 1.13
C SER A 151 -10.24 -13.96 1.30
N ARG A 152 -10.05 -14.68 2.42
CA ARG A 152 -10.80 -15.90 2.76
C ARG A 152 -11.91 -15.68 3.77
N LEU A 153 -11.78 -14.67 4.62
CA LEU A 153 -12.73 -14.36 5.68
C LEU A 153 -13.85 -13.44 5.22
N ALA A 154 -13.54 -12.48 4.35
CA ALA A 154 -14.53 -11.55 3.84
C ALA A 154 -15.29 -12.13 2.64
N ALA A 155 -16.60 -11.95 2.63
CA ALA A 155 -17.42 -12.24 1.46
C ALA A 155 -17.05 -11.28 0.31
N PRO A 156 -17.21 -11.67 -0.97
CA PRO A 156 -16.90 -10.81 -2.10
C PRO A 156 -17.56 -9.42 -2.02
N ASP A 157 -18.82 -9.36 -1.57
CA ASP A 157 -19.58 -8.10 -1.44
C ASP A 157 -19.10 -7.24 -0.25
N ASP A 158 -18.54 -7.85 0.79
CA ASP A 158 -18.00 -7.15 1.98
C ASP A 158 -16.50 -6.85 1.88
N MET A 159 -15.82 -7.37 0.84
CA MET A 159 -14.36 -7.21 0.67
C MET A 159 -13.91 -5.74 0.66
N PRO A 160 -14.55 -4.81 -0.08
CA PRO A 160 -14.12 -3.40 -0.08
C PRO A 160 -14.20 -2.77 1.32
N ARG A 161 -15.23 -3.12 2.12
CA ARG A 161 -15.37 -2.63 3.50
C ARG A 161 -14.33 -3.22 4.43
N ALA A 162 -14.00 -4.50 4.25
CA ALA A 162 -13.00 -5.18 5.07
C ALA A 162 -11.60 -4.61 4.82
N VAL A 163 -11.23 -4.37 3.55
CA VAL A 163 -9.98 -3.71 3.16
C VAL A 163 -9.92 -2.28 3.69
N ALA A 164 -11.00 -1.50 3.51
CA ALA A 164 -11.07 -0.14 4.02
C ALA A 164 -10.94 -0.08 5.54
N GLY A 165 -11.50 -1.06 6.26
CA GLY A 165 -11.36 -1.17 7.72
C GLY A 165 -9.91 -1.42 8.16
N LEU A 166 -9.20 -2.37 7.53
CA LEU A 166 -7.79 -2.60 7.81
C LEU A 166 -6.97 -1.33 7.57
N GLN A 167 -7.16 -0.71 6.41
CA GLN A 167 -6.46 0.51 6.05
C GLN A 167 -6.72 1.66 7.04
N ALA A 168 -7.95 1.81 7.52
CA ALA A 168 -8.28 2.81 8.55
C ALA A 168 -7.53 2.54 9.85
N GLY A 169 -7.40 1.28 10.26
CA GLY A 169 -6.59 0.87 11.40
C GLY A 169 -5.11 1.24 11.25
N ASP A 170 -4.53 0.93 10.09
CA ASP A 170 -3.13 1.24 9.77
C ASP A 170 -2.88 2.76 9.75
N GLN A 171 -3.81 3.54 9.18
CA GLN A 171 -3.72 5.01 9.19
C GLN A 171 -3.86 5.61 10.60
N ALA A 172 -4.74 5.07 11.43
CA ALA A 172 -4.87 5.48 12.82
C ALA A 172 -3.57 5.16 13.60
N ALA A 173 -2.98 3.99 13.38
CA ALA A 173 -1.72 3.60 13.97
C ALA A 173 -0.56 4.51 13.53
N LEU A 174 -0.51 4.87 12.25
CA LEU A 174 0.50 5.79 11.72
C LEU A 174 0.45 7.17 12.38
N VAL A 175 -0.76 7.65 12.73
CA VAL A 175 -0.97 8.95 13.40
C VAL A 175 -0.68 8.85 14.89
N LEU A 176 -1.21 7.82 15.56
CA LEU A 176 -1.18 7.72 17.04
C LEU A 176 0.10 7.03 17.55
N GLY A 177 0.71 6.17 16.74
CA GLY A 177 1.89 5.38 17.11
C GLY A 177 3.07 6.24 17.57
N PRO A 178 3.50 7.26 16.79
CA PRO A 178 4.58 8.13 17.19
C PRO A 178 4.36 8.85 18.52
N ALA A 179 3.12 9.32 18.81
CA ALA A 179 2.78 9.93 20.09
C ALA A 179 2.91 8.92 21.23
N LEU A 180 2.30 7.76 21.05
CA LEU A 180 2.32 6.70 22.04
C LEU A 180 3.77 6.24 22.31
N GLY A 181 4.55 5.98 21.27
CA GLY A 181 5.94 5.59 21.37
C GLY A 181 6.80 6.63 22.07
N GLY A 182 6.66 7.90 21.69
CA GLY A 182 7.39 9.01 22.30
C GLY A 182 7.05 9.24 23.78
N VAL A 183 5.76 9.16 24.14
CA VAL A 183 5.32 9.27 25.54
C VAL A 183 5.81 8.08 26.37
N LEU A 184 5.62 6.86 25.89
CA LEU A 184 6.07 5.66 26.58
C LEU A 184 7.59 5.67 26.80
N PHE A 185 8.36 6.08 25.78
CA PHE A 185 9.80 6.21 25.88
C PHE A 185 10.24 7.28 26.88
N GLY A 186 9.51 8.39 26.94
CA GLY A 186 9.72 9.46 27.92
C GLY A 186 9.48 9.01 29.37
N VAL A 187 8.59 8.03 29.59
CA VAL A 187 8.37 7.42 30.92
C VAL A 187 9.45 6.40 31.24
N SER A 188 9.74 5.50 30.31
CA SER A 188 10.80 4.51 30.45
C SER A 188 11.21 3.91 29.12
N ARG A 189 12.52 3.66 28.93
CA ARG A 189 13.12 3.09 27.72
C ARG A 189 12.57 1.72 27.34
N PHE A 190 12.21 0.88 28.33
CA PHE A 190 11.71 -0.47 28.07
C PHE A 190 10.22 -0.51 27.72
N LEU A 191 9.46 0.51 28.13
CA LEU A 191 8.00 0.50 28.09
C LEU A 191 7.40 0.37 26.69
N PRO A 192 7.88 1.07 25.65
CA PRO A 192 7.38 0.90 24.29
C PRO A 192 7.51 -0.53 23.78
N PHE A 193 8.67 -1.18 24.05
CA PHE A 193 8.93 -2.56 23.64
C PHE A 193 8.10 -3.57 24.43
N ALA A 194 7.87 -3.32 25.73
CA ALA A 194 7.00 -4.15 26.55
C ALA A 194 5.53 -4.07 26.08
N VAL A 195 5.05 -2.89 25.76
CA VAL A 195 3.69 -2.69 25.20
C VAL A 195 3.58 -3.39 23.86
N ASP A 196 4.55 -3.26 22.97
CA ASP A 196 4.54 -3.90 21.67
C ASP A 196 4.65 -5.44 21.78
N ALA A 197 5.42 -5.96 22.73
CA ALA A 197 5.40 -7.40 23.04
C ALA A 197 4.00 -7.90 23.41
N VAL A 198 3.22 -7.10 24.18
CA VAL A 198 1.84 -7.41 24.52
C VAL A 198 0.94 -7.35 23.30
N THR A 199 1.10 -6.34 22.41
CA THR A 199 0.27 -6.25 21.19
C THR A 199 0.51 -7.46 20.27
N TYR A 200 1.75 -7.91 20.09
CA TYR A 200 2.06 -9.15 19.36
C TYR A 200 1.50 -10.40 20.04
N ALA A 201 1.53 -10.46 21.38
CA ALA A 201 0.90 -11.57 22.10
C ALA A 201 -0.63 -11.59 21.88
N VAL A 202 -1.27 -10.42 21.90
CA VAL A 202 -2.70 -10.28 21.55
C VAL A 202 -2.94 -10.70 20.10
N ALA A 203 -2.06 -10.35 19.17
CA ALA A 203 -2.14 -10.77 17.77
C ALA A 203 -2.04 -12.30 17.62
N ALA A 204 -1.14 -12.94 18.35
CA ALA A 204 -1.01 -14.40 18.35
C ALA A 204 -2.25 -15.10 18.91
N LEU A 205 -2.79 -14.60 20.01
CA LEU A 205 -4.02 -15.12 20.61
C LEU A 205 -5.25 -14.89 19.74
N GLY A 206 -5.37 -13.68 19.16
CA GLY A 206 -6.45 -13.33 18.27
C GLY A 206 -6.46 -14.18 16.99
N THR A 207 -5.29 -14.43 16.40
CA THR A 207 -5.17 -15.34 15.26
C THR A 207 -5.64 -16.76 15.58
N ARG A 208 -5.38 -17.26 16.80
CA ARG A 208 -5.90 -18.56 17.27
C ARG A 208 -7.41 -18.54 17.50
N ALA A 209 -7.98 -17.40 17.91
CA ALA A 209 -9.41 -17.25 18.15
C ALA A 209 -10.27 -17.20 16.87
N ILE A 210 -9.67 -16.93 15.70
CA ILE A 210 -10.33 -17.00 14.40
C ILE A 210 -10.71 -18.47 14.12
N ARG A 211 -11.99 -18.74 13.91
CA ARG A 211 -12.51 -20.09 13.67
C ARG A 211 -12.55 -20.44 12.18
N GLY A 212 -12.66 -19.45 11.30
CA GLY A 212 -12.68 -19.61 9.86
C GLY A 212 -11.42 -20.29 9.32
N ARG A 213 -11.54 -21.03 8.22
CA ARG A 213 -10.39 -21.64 7.54
C ARG A 213 -9.58 -20.56 6.83
N LEU A 214 -8.36 -20.30 7.27
CA LEU A 214 -7.43 -19.33 6.67
C LEU A 214 -6.64 -19.96 5.52
N ASP A 215 -6.49 -21.28 5.54
CA ASP A 215 -5.68 -22.02 4.58
C ASP A 215 -6.50 -22.35 3.31
N PRO A 216 -5.89 -22.33 2.12
CA PRO A 216 -6.53 -22.71 0.88
C PRO A 216 -6.99 -24.17 0.98
N HIS A 217 -8.17 -24.47 0.44
CA HIS A 217 -8.61 -25.85 0.25
C HIS A 217 -7.64 -26.52 -0.74
N THR A 218 -6.84 -27.44 -0.25
CA THR A 218 -6.35 -28.52 -1.11
C THR A 218 -7.59 -29.35 -1.41
N ALA A 219 -8.24 -29.10 -2.55
CA ALA A 219 -9.24 -30.05 -3.03
C ALA A 219 -8.55 -31.42 -3.03
N PRO A 220 -9.14 -32.46 -2.43
CA PRO A 220 -8.60 -33.79 -2.58
C PRO A 220 -8.47 -34.01 -4.09
N ALA A 221 -7.27 -34.42 -4.55
CA ALA A 221 -7.05 -34.77 -5.94
C ALA A 221 -8.17 -35.76 -6.29
N GLN A 222 -9.06 -35.35 -7.18
CA GLN A 222 -10.07 -36.28 -7.69
C GLN A 222 -9.25 -37.43 -8.27
N PRO A 223 -9.50 -38.67 -7.85
CA PRO A 223 -8.82 -39.80 -8.46
C PRO A 223 -9.13 -39.73 -9.95
N THR A 224 -8.10 -39.60 -10.76
CA THR A 224 -8.16 -39.70 -12.21
C THR A 224 -8.53 -41.15 -12.56
N GLY A 225 -9.78 -41.47 -12.35
CA GLY A 225 -10.40 -42.74 -12.74
C GLY A 225 -11.30 -42.49 -13.94
N GLY A 226 -10.87 -42.94 -15.08
CA GLY A 226 -11.66 -42.98 -16.29
C GLY A 226 -11.23 -42.00 -17.39
N THR A 227 -10.36 -42.45 -18.26
CA THR A 227 -10.21 -41.95 -19.62
C THR A 227 -11.53 -42.08 -20.36
N ALA A 228 -12.37 -41.03 -20.29
CA ALA A 228 -13.47 -40.86 -21.22
C ALA A 228 -12.91 -40.05 -22.41
N GLU A 229 -12.70 -40.73 -23.52
CA GLU A 229 -12.35 -40.15 -24.82
C GLU A 229 -13.47 -39.18 -25.25
N PRO A 230 -13.16 -37.91 -25.62
CA PRO A 230 -14.19 -36.96 -26.05
C PRO A 230 -14.68 -37.36 -27.45
N PRO A 231 -15.97 -37.28 -27.75
CA PRO A 231 -16.52 -37.55 -29.07
C PRO A 231 -15.95 -36.59 -30.11
N PRO A 232 -15.61 -37.06 -31.33
CA PRO A 232 -15.06 -36.20 -32.38
C PRO A 232 -16.16 -35.28 -32.94
N GLY A 233 -15.92 -33.98 -32.90
CA GLY A 233 -16.68 -33.04 -33.72
C GLY A 233 -17.36 -31.83 -33.04
N THR A 234 -16.79 -31.20 -32.02
CA THR A 234 -17.26 -29.90 -31.59
C THR A 234 -16.16 -28.85 -31.59
N THR A 235 -16.14 -28.04 -32.64
CA THR A 235 -15.39 -26.77 -32.71
C THR A 235 -15.91 -25.81 -31.64
N ARG A 236 -15.14 -25.60 -30.58
CA ARG A 236 -15.45 -24.59 -29.55
C ARG A 236 -15.15 -23.21 -30.10
N THR A 237 -16.18 -22.45 -30.37
CA THR A 237 -16.10 -20.99 -30.50
C THR A 237 -15.82 -20.37 -29.12
N PRO A 238 -14.86 -19.45 -28.96
CA PRO A 238 -14.63 -18.80 -27.67
C PRO A 238 -15.81 -17.90 -27.31
N PRO A 239 -16.25 -17.83 -26.02
CA PRO A 239 -17.34 -16.97 -25.60
C PRO A 239 -16.92 -15.50 -25.70
N THR A 240 -17.69 -14.74 -26.48
CA THR A 240 -17.62 -13.29 -26.55
C THR A 240 -18.12 -12.71 -25.20
N ILE A 241 -17.21 -12.18 -24.38
CA ILE A 241 -17.57 -11.49 -23.14
C ILE A 241 -18.07 -10.09 -23.53
N ASN A 242 -19.38 -9.88 -23.40
CA ASN A 242 -20.00 -8.55 -23.48
C ASN A 242 -19.52 -7.69 -22.31
N ALA A 243 -18.57 -6.81 -22.56
CA ALA A 243 -18.10 -5.77 -21.64
C ALA A 243 -19.05 -4.57 -21.67
N THR A 244 -20.27 -4.73 -21.17
CA THR A 244 -21.18 -3.59 -21.00
C THR A 244 -22.02 -3.82 -19.75
N ARG A 245 -21.41 -3.61 -18.56
CA ARG A 245 -22.09 -3.25 -17.32
C ARG A 245 -21.12 -3.28 -16.14
N ALA A 246 -20.53 -2.15 -15.83
CA ALA A 246 -20.11 -1.75 -14.47
C ALA A 246 -19.46 -0.35 -14.52
N ILE A 247 -20.26 0.68 -14.78
CA ILE A 247 -19.93 2.02 -14.29
C ILE A 247 -21.07 2.33 -13.33
N ASP A 248 -20.83 2.08 -12.06
CA ASP A 248 -21.67 2.60 -11.00
C ASP A 248 -20.87 3.53 -10.12
N THR A 249 -21.44 4.69 -9.96
CA THR A 249 -20.98 5.92 -9.40
C THR A 249 -20.74 5.83 -7.90
N THR A 250 -19.53 5.52 -7.48
CA THR A 250 -18.99 5.97 -6.18
C THR A 250 -17.48 6.14 -6.34
N GLY A 251 -17.06 7.39 -6.56
CA GLY A 251 -15.67 7.75 -6.80
C GLY A 251 -14.81 7.70 -5.53
N THR A 252 -14.52 6.51 -5.06
CA THR A 252 -13.48 6.26 -4.09
C THR A 252 -12.36 5.53 -4.82
N ILE A 253 -11.37 6.29 -5.26
CA ILE A 253 -10.14 5.72 -5.83
C ILE A 253 -9.38 5.12 -4.66
N ASP A 254 -9.37 3.81 -4.58
CA ASP A 254 -8.62 3.03 -3.60
C ASP A 254 -7.12 3.12 -3.94
N THR A 255 -6.41 4.05 -3.30
CA THR A 255 -4.95 4.20 -3.45
C THR A 255 -4.16 3.06 -2.79
N THR A 256 -4.86 2.13 -2.16
CA THR A 256 -4.29 0.98 -1.44
C THR A 256 -3.86 -0.16 -2.36
N GLY A 257 -4.29 -0.16 -3.62
CA GLY A 257 -3.92 -1.20 -4.59
C GLY A 257 -2.45 -1.20 -5.02
N MET A 258 -1.65 -0.20 -4.63
CA MET A 258 -0.26 -0.07 -5.06
C MET A 258 0.75 -0.89 -4.23
N THR A 259 0.33 -1.54 -3.14
CA THR A 259 1.20 -2.44 -2.35
C THR A 259 0.84 -3.92 -2.50
N GLY A 260 -0.01 -4.26 -3.47
CA GLY A 260 -0.40 -5.64 -3.74
C GLY A 260 0.76 -6.43 -4.36
N THR A 261 1.52 -7.14 -3.53
CA THR A 261 2.29 -8.29 -4.01
C THR A 261 1.30 -9.34 -4.49
N THR A 262 1.13 -9.43 -5.80
CA THR A 262 0.38 -10.51 -6.45
C THR A 262 1.01 -11.84 -6.06
N GLY A 263 0.23 -12.71 -5.42
CA GLY A 263 0.57 -14.11 -5.22
C GLY A 263 0.75 -14.79 -6.59
N THR A 264 1.97 -14.85 -7.07
CA THR A 264 2.35 -15.65 -8.23
C THR A 264 2.84 -16.99 -7.73
N THR A 265 2.00 -18.01 -7.83
CA THR A 265 2.45 -19.41 -7.88
C THR A 265 3.20 -19.60 -9.20
N GLY A 266 4.48 -19.27 -9.24
CA GLY A 266 5.30 -19.34 -10.48
C GLY A 266 6.71 -19.80 -10.19
N VAL A 267 7.14 -20.81 -10.95
CA VAL A 267 8.49 -21.36 -11.08
C VAL A 267 9.53 -20.22 -11.22
N PRO A 268 10.71 -20.26 -10.58
CA PRO A 268 11.71 -19.18 -10.56
C PRO A 268 12.12 -18.59 -11.91
N GLY A 269 12.00 -19.34 -12.99
CA GLY A 269 12.33 -18.86 -14.34
C GLY A 269 11.31 -17.92 -15.00
N ARG A 270 10.06 -17.84 -14.47
CA ARG A 270 9.01 -16.95 -14.98
C ARG A 270 9.03 -15.56 -14.34
N ILE A 271 9.54 -15.44 -13.11
CA ILE A 271 9.55 -14.17 -12.35
C ILE A 271 10.38 -13.10 -13.07
N GLY A 272 11.52 -13.46 -13.66
CA GLY A 272 12.37 -12.54 -14.42
C GLY A 272 11.70 -11.98 -15.68
N GLY A 273 10.94 -12.81 -16.41
CA GLY A 273 10.20 -12.37 -17.61
C GLY A 273 8.99 -11.49 -17.28
N GLU A 274 8.31 -11.75 -16.17
CA GLU A 274 7.14 -10.99 -15.74
C GLU A 274 7.49 -9.61 -15.18
N LEU A 275 8.58 -9.51 -14.43
CA LEU A 275 9.14 -8.21 -13.98
C LEU A 275 9.65 -7.39 -15.16
N GLY A 276 10.33 -8.05 -16.13
CA GLY A 276 10.82 -7.39 -17.34
C GLY A 276 9.71 -6.72 -18.15
N ALA A 277 8.57 -7.38 -18.30
CA ALA A 277 7.40 -6.81 -18.99
C ALA A 277 6.83 -5.60 -18.25
N GLY A 278 6.78 -5.63 -16.91
CA GLY A 278 6.34 -4.48 -16.09
C GLY A 278 7.28 -3.28 -16.24
N VAL A 279 8.59 -3.51 -16.18
CA VAL A 279 9.61 -2.45 -16.36
C VAL A 279 9.52 -1.87 -17.78
N GLU A 280 9.37 -2.69 -18.80
CA GLU A 280 9.25 -2.24 -20.20
C GLU A 280 8.03 -1.33 -20.39
N VAL A 281 6.86 -1.68 -19.85
CA VAL A 281 5.65 -0.85 -19.91
C VAL A 281 5.86 0.48 -19.21
N VAL A 282 6.45 0.48 -18.01
CA VAL A 282 6.71 1.72 -17.27
C VAL A 282 7.71 2.61 -18.01
N LEU A 283 8.78 2.05 -18.58
CA LEU A 283 9.80 2.81 -19.30
C LEU A 283 9.32 3.35 -20.66
N ARG A 284 8.38 2.65 -21.32
CA ARG A 284 7.82 3.12 -22.59
C ARG A 284 6.80 4.23 -22.43
N SER A 285 6.05 4.28 -21.33
CA SER A 285 5.04 5.29 -21.09
C SER A 285 5.62 6.52 -20.38
N PRO A 286 5.57 7.72 -20.97
CA PRO A 286 6.06 8.93 -20.31
C PRO A 286 5.28 9.25 -19.03
N VAL A 287 3.99 8.91 -18.97
CA VAL A 287 3.15 9.10 -17.78
C VAL A 287 3.60 8.16 -16.65
N LEU A 288 3.79 6.88 -16.93
CA LEU A 288 4.22 5.92 -15.93
C LEU A 288 5.65 6.21 -15.42
N ARG A 289 6.55 6.72 -16.27
CA ARG A 289 7.86 7.21 -15.83
C ARG A 289 7.74 8.39 -14.86
N LEU A 290 6.84 9.33 -15.15
CA LEU A 290 6.59 10.47 -14.25
C LEU A 290 6.02 9.98 -12.91
N VAL A 291 5.09 9.02 -12.93
CA VAL A 291 4.53 8.41 -11.71
C VAL A 291 5.61 7.69 -10.92
N LEU A 292 6.48 6.90 -11.57
CA LEU A 292 7.59 6.21 -10.92
C LEU A 292 8.54 7.20 -10.24
N LEU A 293 8.94 8.25 -10.97
CA LEU A 293 9.85 9.26 -10.45
C LEU A 293 9.23 9.97 -9.23
N TRP A 294 7.98 10.40 -9.35
CA TRP A 294 7.27 11.07 -8.27
C TRP A 294 7.05 10.18 -7.04
N SER A 295 6.58 8.95 -7.23
CA SER A 295 6.33 8.03 -6.11
C SER A 295 7.63 7.70 -5.37
N SER A 296 8.71 7.48 -6.11
CA SER A 296 10.03 7.21 -5.53
C SER A 296 10.58 8.42 -4.77
N VAL A 297 10.53 9.61 -5.38
CA VAL A 297 11.00 10.85 -4.72
C VAL A 297 10.15 11.17 -3.50
N ALA A 298 8.83 11.10 -3.59
CA ALA A 298 7.93 11.40 -2.47
C ALA A 298 8.17 10.46 -1.28
N SER A 299 8.26 9.15 -1.54
CA SER A 299 8.52 8.15 -0.49
C SER A 299 9.90 8.32 0.13
N GLY A 300 10.92 8.48 -0.70
CA GLY A 300 12.29 8.71 -0.23
C GLY A 300 12.44 10.01 0.57
N MET A 301 11.86 11.10 0.10
CA MET A 301 11.87 12.40 0.77
C MET A 301 11.14 12.35 2.12
N LEU A 302 9.94 11.78 2.16
CA LEU A 302 9.17 11.66 3.39
C LEU A 302 9.93 10.85 4.43
N ALA A 303 10.50 9.71 4.04
CA ALA A 303 11.33 8.90 4.91
C ALA A 303 12.63 9.62 5.34
N LEU A 304 13.30 10.33 4.41
CA LEU A 304 14.51 11.08 4.71
C LEU A 304 14.25 12.16 5.76
N LEU A 305 13.20 12.96 5.59
CA LEU A 305 12.83 14.01 6.54
C LEU A 305 12.33 13.43 7.87
N PHE A 306 11.61 12.31 7.84
CA PHE A 306 11.21 11.59 9.05
C PHE A 306 12.43 11.19 9.89
N TYR A 307 13.42 10.52 9.29
CA TYR A 307 14.64 10.13 10.02
C TYR A 307 15.52 11.33 10.38
N THR A 308 15.52 12.39 9.57
CA THR A 308 16.20 13.64 9.92
C THR A 308 15.57 14.27 11.17
N ALA A 309 14.23 14.35 11.24
CA ALA A 309 13.52 14.83 12.42
C ALA A 309 13.89 13.98 13.65
N LEU A 310 13.92 12.67 13.49
CA LEU A 310 14.27 11.73 14.54
C LEU A 310 15.70 11.96 15.06
N PHE A 311 16.67 12.11 14.17
CA PHE A 311 18.08 12.29 14.55
C PHE A 311 18.37 13.67 15.14
N VAL A 312 17.71 14.72 14.63
CA VAL A 312 17.91 16.10 15.09
C VAL A 312 17.14 16.40 16.37
N LEU A 313 15.86 16.03 16.42
CA LEU A 313 15.00 16.33 17.57
C LEU A 313 15.19 15.29 18.70
N GLY A 314 15.36 14.02 18.35
CA GLY A 314 15.54 12.95 19.34
C GLY A 314 16.75 13.16 20.24
N GLY A 315 17.85 13.64 19.66
CA GLY A 315 19.07 13.95 20.41
C GLY A 315 19.00 15.26 21.23
N ARG A 316 18.16 16.23 20.81
CA ARG A 316 18.10 17.56 21.45
C ARG A 316 16.88 17.76 22.38
N SER A 317 15.72 17.26 21.97
CA SER A 317 14.43 17.60 22.60
C SER A 317 13.75 16.42 23.31
N GLY A 318 14.34 15.23 23.19
CA GLY A 318 13.82 13.99 23.77
C GLY A 318 12.67 13.33 22.94
N GLY A 319 12.38 12.08 23.29
CA GLY A 319 11.46 11.23 22.54
C GLY A 319 10.01 11.73 22.51
N ALA A 320 9.52 12.31 23.60
CA ALA A 320 8.14 12.82 23.71
C ALA A 320 7.87 13.99 22.74
N VAL A 321 8.81 14.94 22.63
CA VAL A 321 8.70 16.07 21.71
C VAL A 321 8.77 15.59 20.26
N THR A 322 9.69 14.70 19.96
CA THR A 322 9.82 14.10 18.62
C THR A 322 8.55 13.33 18.24
N GLY A 323 8.02 12.51 19.14
CA GLY A 323 6.77 11.80 18.95
C GLY A 323 5.59 12.74 18.71
N GLY A 324 5.49 13.84 19.48
CA GLY A 324 4.47 14.89 19.31
C GLY A 324 4.53 15.55 17.92
N VAL A 325 5.72 15.93 17.45
CA VAL A 325 5.92 16.50 16.10
C VAL A 325 5.45 15.53 15.03
N LEU A 326 5.82 14.27 15.12
CA LEU A 326 5.45 13.27 14.12
C LEU A 326 3.95 12.95 14.15
N THR A 327 3.33 12.96 15.33
CA THR A 327 1.87 12.78 15.48
C THR A 327 1.08 13.90 14.83
N VAL A 328 1.44 15.16 15.09
CA VAL A 328 0.78 16.33 14.47
C VAL A 328 0.93 16.24 12.94
N SER A 329 2.10 15.83 12.46
CA SER A 329 2.35 15.66 11.03
C SER A 329 1.55 14.49 10.42
N GLY A 330 1.41 13.39 11.14
CA GLY A 330 0.55 12.26 10.73
C GLY A 330 -0.92 12.67 10.66
N ALA A 331 -1.42 13.41 11.66
CA ALA A 331 -2.78 13.95 11.67
C ALA A 331 -3.03 14.92 10.51
N ALA A 332 -2.05 15.77 10.19
CA ALA A 332 -2.10 16.65 9.02
C ALA A 332 -2.15 15.86 7.71
N GLY A 333 -1.41 14.76 7.60
CA GLY A 333 -1.45 13.84 6.45
C GLY A 333 -2.82 13.17 6.28
N LEU A 334 -3.43 12.73 7.38
CA LEU A 334 -4.78 12.19 7.36
C LEU A 334 -5.80 13.25 6.90
N ALA A 335 -5.75 14.47 7.46
CA ALA A 335 -6.60 15.58 7.02
C ALA A 335 -6.39 15.91 5.54
N GLY A 336 -5.14 15.92 5.07
CA GLY A 336 -4.79 16.08 3.66
C GLY A 336 -5.43 15.03 2.76
N SER A 337 -5.40 13.77 3.18
CA SER A 337 -6.03 12.65 2.45
C SER A 337 -7.54 12.81 2.30
N LEU A 338 -8.23 13.27 3.34
CA LEU A 338 -9.68 13.52 3.30
C LEU A 338 -10.07 14.66 2.36
N VAL A 339 -9.18 15.65 2.21
CA VAL A 339 -9.43 16.84 1.38
C VAL A 339 -8.92 16.64 -0.05
N ALA A 340 -7.92 15.79 -0.27
CA ALA A 340 -7.23 15.61 -1.55
C ALA A 340 -8.18 15.40 -2.73
N ALA A 341 -9.13 14.47 -2.62
CA ALA A 341 -10.11 14.21 -3.67
C ALA A 341 -10.99 15.43 -4.01
N ARG A 342 -11.35 16.25 -3.00
CA ARG A 342 -12.12 17.48 -3.23
C ARG A 342 -11.29 18.54 -3.96
N VAL A 343 -10.01 18.69 -3.57
CA VAL A 343 -9.07 19.61 -4.20
C VAL A 343 -8.88 19.24 -5.67
N VAL A 344 -8.60 17.97 -5.96
CA VAL A 344 -8.39 17.48 -7.33
C VAL A 344 -9.65 17.67 -8.20
N ARG A 345 -10.85 17.42 -7.67
CA ARG A 345 -12.10 17.66 -8.41
C ARG A 345 -12.36 19.15 -8.71
N ARG A 346 -11.96 20.06 -7.81
CA ARG A 346 -12.18 21.50 -7.99
C ARG A 346 -11.17 22.18 -8.91
N LEU A 347 -9.90 21.84 -8.77
CA LEU A 347 -8.79 22.47 -9.50
C LEU A 347 -8.43 21.74 -10.81
N GLY A 348 -8.82 20.47 -10.94
CA GLY A 348 -8.36 19.57 -11.99
C GLY A 348 -6.98 18.96 -11.68
N ALA A 349 -6.68 17.83 -12.30
CA ALA A 349 -5.48 17.03 -12.02
C ALA A 349 -4.18 17.84 -12.23
N HIS A 350 -4.05 18.50 -13.38
CA HIS A 350 -2.85 19.26 -13.74
C HIS A 350 -2.56 20.42 -12.76
N ARG A 351 -3.58 21.25 -12.47
CA ARG A 351 -3.42 22.42 -11.59
C ARG A 351 -3.15 21.96 -10.15
N SER A 352 -3.81 20.90 -9.70
CA SER A 352 -3.58 20.33 -8.37
C SER A 352 -2.17 19.79 -8.22
N LEU A 353 -1.64 19.09 -9.22
CA LEU A 353 -0.28 18.57 -9.21
C LEU A 353 0.75 19.72 -9.21
N ALA A 354 0.58 20.71 -10.07
CA ALA A 354 1.46 21.88 -10.13
C ALA A 354 1.43 22.68 -8.82
N ALA A 355 0.25 23.00 -8.30
CA ALA A 355 0.10 23.72 -7.04
C ALA A 355 0.71 22.95 -5.85
N ALA A 356 0.45 21.66 -5.74
CA ALA A 356 1.01 20.82 -4.69
C ALA A 356 2.54 20.78 -4.77
N THR A 357 3.12 20.64 -5.96
CA THR A 357 4.57 20.60 -6.15
C THR A 357 5.25 21.88 -5.67
N TRP A 358 4.70 23.05 -6.02
CA TRP A 358 5.23 24.33 -5.57
C TRP A 358 5.03 24.58 -4.08
N LEU A 359 3.91 24.08 -3.51
CA LEU A 359 3.61 24.21 -2.08
C LEU A 359 4.54 23.35 -1.20
N LEU A 360 5.16 22.32 -1.75
CA LEU A 360 6.14 21.50 -1.03
C LEU A 360 7.52 22.16 -0.87
N LEU A 361 7.86 23.20 -1.65
CA LEU A 361 9.17 23.85 -1.61
C LEU A 361 9.39 24.74 -0.38
N PRO A 362 8.45 25.65 0.01
CA PRO A 362 8.65 26.54 1.17
C PRO A 362 8.94 25.82 2.49
N PRO A 363 8.28 24.70 2.83
CA PRO A 363 8.61 23.93 4.04
C PRO A 363 10.05 23.41 4.04
N CYS A 364 10.54 22.90 2.90
CA CYS A 364 11.93 22.44 2.78
C CYS A 364 12.92 23.60 2.93
N ALA A 365 12.62 24.76 2.33
CA ALA A 365 13.43 25.97 2.49
C ALA A 365 13.44 26.46 3.94
N ALA A 366 12.28 26.46 4.62
CA ALA A 366 12.19 26.87 6.01
C ALA A 366 12.99 25.94 6.93
N LEU A 367 12.92 24.60 6.74
CA LEU A 367 13.70 23.62 7.49
C LEU A 367 15.22 23.75 7.26
N SER A 368 15.65 24.33 6.14
CA SER A 368 17.06 24.57 5.87
C SER A 368 17.64 25.79 6.60
N VAL A 369 16.80 26.71 7.05
CA VAL A 369 17.21 27.99 7.66
C VAL A 369 16.93 28.01 9.16
N ALA A 370 15.77 27.49 9.57
CA ALA A 370 15.29 27.58 10.95
C ALA A 370 15.35 26.24 11.66
N GLU A 371 15.76 26.26 12.94
CA GLU A 371 15.87 25.09 13.80
C GLU A 371 14.83 25.17 14.92
N GLY A 372 14.31 24.04 15.35
CA GLY A 372 13.41 23.93 16.50
C GLY A 372 12.20 23.02 16.25
N PRO A 373 11.62 22.45 17.30
CA PRO A 373 10.53 21.47 17.19
C PRO A 373 9.27 22.06 16.55
N TRP A 374 8.94 23.33 16.79
CA TRP A 374 7.79 24.00 16.21
C TRP A 374 7.91 24.21 14.71
N VAL A 375 9.12 24.54 14.23
CA VAL A 375 9.40 24.66 12.79
C VAL A 375 9.26 23.31 12.12
N TRP A 376 9.81 22.27 12.74
CA TRP A 376 9.65 20.89 12.27
C TRP A 376 8.18 20.46 12.25
N ALA A 377 7.42 20.74 13.32
CA ALA A 377 5.99 20.42 13.38
C ALA A 377 5.22 21.08 12.25
N LEU A 378 5.41 22.38 12.01
CA LEU A 378 4.71 23.13 10.97
C LEU A 378 5.10 22.67 9.57
N CYS A 379 6.40 22.60 9.28
CA CYS A 379 6.89 22.28 7.95
C CYS A 379 6.62 20.84 7.57
N PHE A 380 6.89 19.89 8.46
CA PHE A 380 6.65 18.47 8.18
C PHE A 380 5.16 18.16 8.10
N SER A 381 4.32 18.81 8.91
CA SER A 381 2.86 18.72 8.79
C SER A 381 2.35 19.24 7.44
N THR A 382 2.92 20.34 6.94
CA THR A 382 2.56 20.87 5.62
C THR A 382 2.92 19.88 4.50
N LEU A 383 4.12 19.29 4.56
CA LEU A 383 4.53 18.26 3.62
C LEU A 383 3.58 17.06 3.64
N CYS A 384 3.26 16.54 4.84
CA CYS A 384 2.34 15.42 5.01
C CYS A 384 0.92 15.73 4.52
N ALA A 385 0.42 16.95 4.72
CA ALA A 385 -0.91 17.36 4.27
C ALA A 385 -1.03 17.50 2.75
N VAL A 386 0.04 17.90 2.07
CA VAL A 386 0.04 18.17 0.62
C VAL A 386 0.29 16.90 -0.20
N LEU A 387 1.15 15.98 0.28
CA LEU A 387 1.52 14.77 -0.44
C LEU A 387 0.33 13.91 -0.91
N PRO A 388 -0.77 13.74 -0.16
CA PRO A 388 -1.94 12.98 -0.62
C PRO A 388 -2.59 13.53 -1.89
N VAL A 389 -2.52 14.83 -2.14
CA VAL A 389 -3.01 15.43 -3.39
C VAL A 389 -2.20 14.92 -4.59
N VAL A 390 -0.88 14.84 -4.44
CA VAL A 390 0.02 14.31 -5.47
C VAL A 390 -0.25 12.83 -5.72
N THR A 391 -0.38 12.03 -4.65
CA THR A 391 -0.61 10.58 -4.77
C THR A 391 -1.94 10.24 -5.43
N VAL A 392 -3.01 11.00 -5.15
CA VAL A 392 -4.33 10.83 -5.80
C VAL A 392 -4.25 11.11 -7.30
N VAL A 393 -3.59 12.20 -7.70
CA VAL A 393 -3.45 12.56 -9.13
C VAL A 393 -2.62 11.51 -9.87
N LEU A 394 -1.47 11.14 -9.30
CA LEU A 394 -0.56 10.20 -9.95
C LEU A 394 -1.10 8.77 -9.95
N GLY A 395 -1.81 8.35 -8.90
CA GLY A 395 -2.47 7.06 -8.83
C GLY A 395 -3.54 6.91 -9.93
N ALA A 396 -4.38 7.92 -10.12
CA ALA A 396 -5.35 7.95 -11.21
C ALA A 396 -4.66 7.92 -12.59
N ALA A 397 -3.59 8.70 -12.77
CA ALA A 397 -2.82 8.71 -14.01
C ALA A 397 -2.16 7.34 -14.31
N ALA A 398 -1.66 6.65 -13.29
CA ALA A 398 -1.07 5.31 -13.42
C ALA A 398 -2.09 4.29 -13.91
N VAL A 399 -3.29 4.29 -13.32
CA VAL A 399 -4.38 3.37 -13.70
C VAL A 399 -4.83 3.61 -15.14
N LEU A 400 -4.95 4.87 -15.57
CA LEU A 400 -5.38 5.24 -16.93
C LEU A 400 -4.29 4.97 -17.98
N ALA A 401 -3.01 5.05 -17.61
CA ALA A 401 -1.90 4.89 -18.54
C ALA A 401 -1.44 3.43 -18.72
N ALA A 402 -1.79 2.53 -17.80
CA ALA A 402 -1.39 1.13 -17.87
C ALA A 402 -2.48 0.28 -18.55
N PRO A 403 -2.14 -0.58 -19.54
CA PRO A 403 -3.07 -1.58 -20.08
C PRO A 403 -3.60 -2.49 -18.95
N GLN A 404 -4.89 -2.83 -18.98
CA GLN A 404 -5.55 -3.59 -17.91
C GLN A 404 -4.81 -4.88 -17.54
N GLU A 405 -4.27 -5.58 -18.54
CA GLU A 405 -3.53 -6.84 -18.37
C GLU A 405 -2.19 -6.67 -17.65
N LEU A 406 -1.62 -5.45 -17.67
CA LEU A 406 -0.28 -5.15 -17.16
C LEU A 406 -0.31 -4.19 -15.94
N GLN A 407 -1.49 -3.77 -15.49
CA GLN A 407 -1.64 -2.83 -14.35
C GLN A 407 -0.99 -3.35 -13.07
N SER A 408 -1.17 -4.63 -12.75
CA SER A 408 -0.55 -5.24 -11.55
C SER A 408 0.97 -5.26 -11.65
N ARG A 409 1.53 -5.53 -12.82
CA ARG A 409 2.99 -5.55 -13.05
C ARG A 409 3.58 -4.14 -13.02
N ALA A 410 2.92 -3.18 -13.66
CA ALA A 410 3.31 -1.77 -13.58
C ALA A 410 3.24 -1.26 -12.13
N GLY A 411 2.15 -1.59 -11.40
CA GLY A 411 2.00 -1.26 -9.98
C GLY A 411 3.12 -1.83 -9.11
N ALA A 412 3.54 -3.06 -9.35
CA ALA A 412 4.66 -3.69 -8.64
C ALA A 412 5.99 -2.94 -8.87
N VAL A 413 6.26 -2.49 -10.10
CA VAL A 413 7.47 -1.69 -10.42
C VAL A 413 7.43 -0.33 -9.72
N LEU A 414 6.27 0.34 -9.75
CA LEU A 414 6.09 1.64 -9.06
C LEU A 414 6.28 1.49 -7.54
N ALA A 415 5.70 0.46 -6.94
CA ALA A 415 5.86 0.17 -5.52
C ALA A 415 7.32 -0.18 -5.17
N ALA A 416 8.01 -0.98 -6.00
CA ALA A 416 9.42 -1.31 -5.79
C ALA A 416 10.31 -0.06 -5.80
N GLY A 417 10.07 0.89 -6.70
CA GLY A 417 10.80 2.17 -6.73
C GLY A 417 10.59 2.98 -5.45
N ALA A 418 9.34 3.10 -4.99
CA ALA A 418 9.00 3.83 -3.77
C ALA A 418 9.58 3.17 -2.51
N THR A 419 9.49 1.85 -2.38
CA THR A 419 10.03 1.12 -1.22
C THR A 419 11.56 1.13 -1.18
N THR A 420 12.23 1.04 -2.33
CA THR A 420 13.70 1.10 -2.40
C THR A 420 14.22 2.45 -1.93
N THR A 421 13.63 3.55 -2.39
CA THR A 421 14.04 4.90 -1.96
C THR A 421 13.75 5.14 -0.49
N ALA A 422 12.63 4.67 0.03
CA ALA A 422 12.29 4.75 1.45
C ALA A 422 13.24 3.89 2.31
N ALA A 423 13.68 2.72 1.84
CA ALA A 423 14.61 1.85 2.55
C ALA A 423 16.03 2.43 2.66
N LEU A 424 16.45 3.22 1.67
CA LEU A 424 17.75 3.89 1.69
C LEU A 424 17.74 5.21 2.48
N ALA A 425 16.57 5.79 2.70
CA ALA A 425 16.42 7.10 3.33
C ALA A 425 17.06 7.21 4.73
N PRO A 426 16.98 6.22 5.65
CA PRO A 426 17.59 6.32 6.97
C PRO A 426 19.11 6.48 6.93
N VAL A 427 19.81 5.71 6.09
CA VAL A 427 21.29 5.84 5.97
C VAL A 427 21.67 7.15 5.30
N CYS A 428 20.91 7.60 4.30
CA CYS A 428 21.11 8.90 3.67
C CYS A 428 20.87 10.04 4.67
N ALA A 429 19.81 9.98 5.48
CA ALA A 429 19.53 10.96 6.53
C ALA A 429 20.68 11.03 7.55
N ALA A 430 21.16 9.88 8.00
CA ALA A 430 22.27 9.80 8.94
C ALA A 430 23.57 10.42 8.39
N ALA A 431 23.91 10.10 7.14
CA ALA A 431 25.09 10.67 6.47
C ALA A 431 24.96 12.18 6.29
N LEU A 432 23.84 12.67 5.79
CA LEU A 432 23.61 14.10 5.56
C LEU A 432 23.58 14.89 6.88
N VAL A 433 22.95 14.34 7.93
CA VAL A 433 22.94 14.94 9.27
C VAL A 433 24.35 14.99 9.84
N GLY A 434 25.17 13.95 9.63
CA GLY A 434 26.57 13.91 10.07
C GLY A 434 27.46 14.96 9.40
N TRP A 435 27.16 15.33 8.14
CA TRP A 435 27.96 16.30 7.39
C TRP A 435 27.52 17.76 7.58
N GLY A 436 26.22 18.02 7.68
CA GLY A 436 25.69 19.39 7.68
C GLY A 436 24.49 19.61 8.60
N GLY A 437 24.31 18.73 9.60
CA GLY A 437 23.17 18.83 10.51
C GLY A 437 21.83 18.65 9.80
N GLY A 438 20.74 19.10 10.43
CA GLY A 438 19.38 18.99 9.88
C GLY A 438 19.11 19.82 8.62
N ARG A 439 19.99 20.78 8.31
CA ARG A 439 19.84 21.69 7.16
C ARG A 439 20.10 21.00 5.82
N LEU A 440 21.13 20.15 5.77
CA LEU A 440 21.56 19.53 4.52
C LEU A 440 20.50 18.58 3.93
N PRO A 441 19.85 17.68 4.69
CA PRO A 441 18.75 16.88 4.17
C PRO A 441 17.58 17.72 3.63
N ALA A 442 17.23 18.82 4.31
CA ALA A 442 16.15 19.71 3.88
C ALA A 442 16.50 20.44 2.55
N LEU A 443 17.74 20.89 2.40
CA LEU A 443 18.25 21.49 1.15
C LEU A 443 18.23 20.46 0.00
N CYS A 444 18.70 19.24 0.24
CA CYS A 444 18.67 18.17 -0.76
C CYS A 444 17.24 17.86 -1.21
N CYS A 445 16.30 17.73 -0.26
CA CYS A 445 14.88 17.54 -0.58
C CYS A 445 14.32 18.72 -1.40
N GLY A 446 14.59 19.94 -0.98
CA GLY A 446 14.16 21.14 -1.70
C GLY A 446 14.71 21.20 -3.13
N ALA A 447 15.99 20.90 -3.33
CA ALA A 447 16.62 20.87 -4.65
C ALA A 447 15.99 19.80 -5.56
N VAL A 448 15.79 18.58 -5.04
CA VAL A 448 15.15 17.49 -5.80
C VAL A 448 13.70 17.85 -6.15
N LEU A 449 12.95 18.43 -5.20
CA LEU A 449 11.58 18.90 -5.45
C LEU A 449 11.53 20.02 -6.49
N ALA A 450 12.49 20.97 -6.47
CA ALA A 450 12.55 22.05 -7.45
C ALA A 450 12.78 21.49 -8.87
N VAL A 451 13.72 20.55 -9.02
CA VAL A 451 13.95 19.87 -10.31
C VAL A 451 12.69 19.11 -10.74
N LEU A 452 12.04 18.41 -9.81
CA LEU A 452 10.83 17.66 -10.09
C LEU A 452 9.65 18.59 -10.45
N ALA A 453 9.55 19.77 -9.82
CA ALA A 453 8.56 20.79 -10.16
C ALA A 453 8.71 21.28 -11.61
N VAL A 454 9.93 21.61 -12.01
CA VAL A 454 10.23 22.03 -13.38
C VAL A 454 9.95 20.89 -14.38
N HIS A 455 10.37 19.66 -14.04
CA HIS A 455 10.10 18.49 -14.88
C HIS A 455 8.60 18.22 -15.05
N THR A 456 7.85 18.28 -13.97
CA THR A 456 6.39 18.07 -13.96
C THR A 456 5.67 19.12 -14.81
N GLN A 457 6.06 20.39 -14.72
CA GLN A 457 5.47 21.43 -15.54
C GLN A 457 5.73 21.22 -17.04
N ARG A 458 6.94 20.79 -17.41
CA ARG A 458 7.27 20.47 -18.80
C ARG A 458 6.53 19.25 -19.34
N SER A 459 6.29 18.26 -18.46
CA SER A 459 5.62 17.01 -18.78
C SER A 459 4.10 17.10 -18.61
N ALA A 460 3.57 18.16 -18.05
CA ALA A 460 2.14 18.32 -17.73
C ALA A 460 1.22 18.31 -18.95
N ALA A 461 1.76 18.62 -20.13
CA ALA A 461 1.03 18.48 -21.40
C ALA A 461 0.70 17.02 -21.78
N THR A 462 1.35 16.05 -21.10
CA THR A 462 1.19 14.61 -21.40
C THR A 462 0.27 13.89 -20.41
N VAL A 463 -0.19 14.54 -19.34
CA VAL A 463 -1.13 13.95 -18.38
C VAL A 463 -2.55 14.08 -18.94
N PRO A 464 -3.26 12.98 -19.24
CA PRO A 464 -4.63 13.06 -19.73
C PRO A 464 -5.53 13.75 -18.70
N GLY A 465 -6.23 14.80 -19.11
CA GLY A 465 -7.30 15.38 -18.31
C GLY A 465 -8.47 14.39 -18.19
N PRO A 466 -9.35 14.51 -17.16
CA PRO A 466 -10.58 13.75 -17.12
C PRO A 466 -11.37 14.04 -18.42
N PRO A 467 -12.06 13.03 -18.99
CA PRO A 467 -12.90 13.25 -20.15
C PRO A 467 -13.88 14.39 -19.86
N GLY A 468 -13.90 15.39 -20.70
CA GLY A 468 -14.88 16.48 -20.62
C GLY A 468 -16.30 15.90 -20.62
N PRO A 469 -17.31 16.63 -20.09
CA PRO A 469 -18.68 16.20 -20.19
C PRO A 469 -18.96 15.90 -21.66
N ALA A 470 -19.37 14.65 -21.93
CA ALA A 470 -19.70 14.21 -23.29
C ALA A 470 -20.68 15.20 -23.89
N ASP A 471 -20.31 15.82 -25.00
CA ASP A 471 -21.22 16.63 -25.79
C ASP A 471 -22.45 15.76 -26.11
N GLY A 472 -23.60 16.16 -25.59
CA GLY A 472 -24.84 15.45 -25.76
C GLY A 472 -25.14 15.21 -27.25
N PRO A 473 -25.78 14.09 -27.61
CA PRO A 473 -26.14 13.81 -28.99
C PRO A 473 -27.23 14.80 -29.45
N GLY A 474 -26.84 15.80 -30.24
CA GLY A 474 -27.87 16.67 -30.84
C GLY A 474 -27.41 18.05 -31.27
N ARG A 475 -26.50 18.14 -32.22
CA ARG A 475 -26.51 19.24 -33.18
C ARG A 475 -26.16 18.70 -34.58
N THR A 476 -27.16 18.12 -35.22
CA THR A 476 -27.18 17.98 -36.67
C THR A 476 -27.21 19.38 -37.26
N GLY A 477 -26.13 19.81 -37.86
CA GLY A 477 -26.04 21.05 -38.60
C GLY A 477 -26.99 21.03 -39.79
N PRO A 478 -27.50 22.21 -40.24
CA PRO A 478 -28.44 22.28 -41.32
C PRO A 478 -27.79 21.85 -42.65
N SER A 479 -28.46 20.90 -43.31
CA SER A 479 -28.14 20.44 -44.65
C SER A 479 -28.15 21.63 -45.64
N THR A 480 -27.03 21.88 -46.29
CA THR A 480 -26.93 22.77 -47.46
C THR A 480 -27.77 22.20 -48.59
N ARG A 481 -28.90 22.82 -48.88
CA ARG A 481 -29.67 22.61 -50.12
C ARG A 481 -28.81 23.04 -51.30
N SER A 482 -28.47 22.06 -52.14
CA SER A 482 -27.98 22.29 -53.50
C SER A 482 -29.09 22.92 -54.33
N ALA A 483 -28.88 24.15 -54.80
CA ALA A 483 -29.70 24.78 -55.84
C ALA A 483 -29.15 24.30 -57.18
N ALA A 484 -29.89 23.42 -57.84
CA ALA A 484 -29.70 23.14 -59.23
C ALA A 484 -30.47 24.24 -59.99
N GLY A 485 -29.75 25.04 -60.79
CA GLY A 485 -30.31 26.03 -61.69
C GLY A 485 -30.79 25.37 -62.96
N ASP A 486 -31.98 25.71 -63.33
CA ASP A 486 -32.53 25.54 -64.70
C ASP A 486 -32.34 26.83 -65.48
N ARG A 487 -31.96 26.69 -66.73
CA ARG A 487 -31.98 27.74 -67.74
C ARG A 487 -32.96 27.39 -68.80
N PRO A 488 -33.51 28.39 -69.43
CA PRO A 488 -33.96 28.22 -70.81
C PRO A 488 -32.80 28.42 -71.78
#